data_aaf52780543ac5c5674e041891275e13
#
_entry.id   aaf52780543ac5c5674e041891275e13
#
_cell.length_a   1.000
_cell.length_b   1.000
_cell.length_c   1.000
_cell.angle_alpha   90.00
_cell.angle_beta   90.00
_cell.angle_gamma   90.00
#
_symmetry.space_group_name_H-M   'P 1'
#
loop_
_entity.id
_entity.type
_entity.pdbx_description
1 polymer ?
#
loop_
_entity_poly.entity_id
_entity_poly.type
_entity_poly.pdbx_seq_one_letter_code
_entity_poly.pdbx_strand_id
1 'polypeptide(L)'
;MTAIGAELRRGPFGEGERIQLTDPKGRLHTITLGAGKQFHTHRGYLAHDDLIGAPDGSTVKNTAGVEYLALRPLLSDYVMSMPRGAAVVYPKDAGQIVTMADVFPGAVVVEAGVGSGALSMSLLRAVGETGRVHSFERRADFADIAMANARAFFGEDHPAWSVTVGDLVEALPDAVARGTVDRVVLDMLAPWECLDVVSEALAPGGVLICYVATATQLSRVAEAMRDHGTFTEPSAWESLVRGWHLEGLAVRPEHRMHGH
;
A
#
# COMPACT_ATOMS: atom_id res chain seq x y z
N MET A 1 6.89 22.64 7.91
CA MET A 1 6.72 21.18 8.13
C MET A 1 5.47 20.82 7.38
N THR A 2 5.63 20.10 6.32
CA THR A 2 4.53 19.63 5.48
C THR A 2 3.80 18.52 6.24
N ALA A 3 2.47 18.62 6.29
CA ALA A 3 1.65 17.72 7.11
C ALA A 3 1.47 16.38 6.42
N ILE A 4 2.35 15.43 6.70
CA ILE A 4 2.20 14.03 6.27
C ILE A 4 1.64 13.24 7.46
N GLY A 5 0.56 12.53 7.24
CA GLY A 5 0.00 11.64 8.27
C GLY A 5 -1.25 12.19 8.96
N ALA A 6 -1.21 12.51 10.26
CA ALA A 6 -2.42 12.79 11.03
C ALA A 6 -3.21 14.03 10.54
N GLU A 7 -2.53 15.07 10.08
CA GLU A 7 -3.19 16.31 9.65
C GLU A 7 -3.98 16.12 8.35
N LEU A 8 -3.46 15.32 7.41
CA LEU A 8 -4.20 14.97 6.19
C LEU A 8 -5.42 14.06 6.44
N ARG A 9 -5.46 13.43 7.60
CA ARG A 9 -6.55 12.52 8.00
C ARG A 9 -7.59 13.20 8.90
N ARG A 10 -7.42 14.50 9.16
CA ARG A 10 -8.27 15.27 10.07
C ARG A 10 -8.76 16.55 9.39
N GLY A 11 -9.79 17.15 9.97
CA GLY A 11 -10.35 18.39 9.45
C GLY A 11 -11.33 18.18 8.29
N PRO A 12 -11.77 19.27 7.66
CA PRO A 12 -12.72 19.24 6.55
C PRO A 12 -12.08 18.66 5.27
N PHE A 13 -12.93 18.18 4.36
CA PHE A 13 -12.48 17.71 3.04
C PHE A 13 -11.92 18.88 2.21
N GLY A 14 -10.79 18.67 1.57
CA GLY A 14 -10.13 19.62 0.66
C GLY A 14 -10.41 19.34 -0.81
N GLU A 15 -10.22 20.36 -1.65
CA GLU A 15 -10.17 20.19 -3.09
C GLU A 15 -8.99 19.31 -3.49
N GLY A 16 -9.17 18.44 -4.50
CA GLY A 16 -8.17 17.46 -4.93
C GLY A 16 -8.16 16.18 -4.07
N GLU A 17 -8.81 16.20 -2.93
CA GLU A 17 -8.84 15.06 -2.01
C GLU A 17 -9.71 13.92 -2.55
N ARG A 18 -9.23 12.69 -2.35
CA ARG A 18 -9.96 11.48 -2.73
C ARG A 18 -10.83 11.02 -1.57
N ILE A 19 -12.12 10.93 -1.81
CA ILE A 19 -13.10 10.50 -0.81
C ILE A 19 -13.92 9.31 -1.30
N GLN A 20 -14.56 8.63 -0.37
CA GLN A 20 -15.42 7.49 -0.60
C GLN A 20 -16.84 7.83 -0.16
N LEU A 21 -17.78 7.70 -1.09
CA LEU A 21 -19.21 7.87 -0.86
C LEU A 21 -19.85 6.50 -0.67
N THR A 22 -20.53 6.30 0.44
CA THR A 22 -21.33 5.09 0.69
C THR A 22 -22.80 5.39 0.42
N ASP A 23 -23.43 4.68 -0.51
CA ASP A 23 -24.85 4.81 -0.81
C ASP A 23 -25.72 4.05 0.21
N PRO A 24 -27.06 4.24 0.22
CA PRO A 24 -27.96 3.55 1.15
C PRO A 24 -27.96 2.01 1.05
N LYS A 25 -27.38 1.45 -0.02
CA LYS A 25 -27.21 0.00 -0.20
C LYS A 25 -25.84 -0.50 0.24
N GLY A 26 -25.02 0.37 0.84
CA GLY A 26 -23.65 0.06 1.26
C GLY A 26 -22.63 0.00 0.12
N ARG A 27 -22.96 0.43 -1.11
CA ARG A 27 -22.01 0.44 -2.21
C ARG A 27 -21.10 1.65 -2.10
N LEU A 28 -19.83 1.40 -2.34
CA LEU A 28 -18.77 2.39 -2.26
C LEU A 28 -18.49 3.00 -3.64
N HIS A 29 -18.43 4.33 -3.67
CA HIS A 29 -18.07 5.11 -4.86
C HIS A 29 -16.92 6.03 -4.50
N THR A 30 -15.81 5.89 -5.19
CA THR A 30 -14.63 6.73 -4.95
C THR A 30 -14.60 7.86 -5.95
N ILE A 31 -14.46 9.10 -5.44
CA ILE A 31 -14.36 10.32 -6.24
C ILE A 31 -13.16 11.15 -5.80
N THR A 32 -12.65 11.99 -6.69
CA THR A 32 -11.68 13.03 -6.36
C THR A 32 -12.39 14.37 -6.41
N LEU A 33 -12.40 15.08 -5.30
CA LEU A 33 -13.09 16.37 -5.16
C LEU A 33 -12.46 17.42 -6.09
N GLY A 34 -13.30 18.25 -6.69
CA GLY A 34 -12.89 19.37 -7.51
C GLY A 34 -14.00 20.40 -7.56
N ALA A 35 -13.67 21.65 -7.36
CA ALA A 35 -14.62 22.76 -7.37
C ALA A 35 -15.43 22.78 -8.68
N GLY A 36 -16.73 22.95 -8.57
CA GLY A 36 -17.68 22.95 -9.70
C GLY A 36 -17.93 21.59 -10.36
N LYS A 37 -17.29 20.50 -9.91
CA LYS A 37 -17.53 19.14 -10.42
C LYS A 37 -18.76 18.50 -9.80
N GLN A 38 -19.23 17.40 -10.42
CA GLN A 38 -20.41 16.67 -9.98
C GLN A 38 -20.15 15.16 -10.05
N PHE A 39 -20.62 14.45 -9.05
CA PHE A 39 -20.72 12.98 -9.06
C PHE A 39 -22.10 12.59 -9.58
N HIS A 40 -22.15 12.06 -10.81
CA HIS A 40 -23.37 11.64 -11.45
C HIS A 40 -23.79 10.24 -11.05
N THR A 41 -25.07 10.07 -10.76
CA THR A 41 -25.72 8.79 -10.45
C THR A 41 -26.88 8.57 -11.41
N HIS A 42 -27.46 7.38 -11.45
CA HIS A 42 -28.65 7.09 -12.24
C HIS A 42 -29.92 7.86 -11.75
N ARG A 43 -29.86 8.54 -10.62
CA ARG A 43 -30.93 9.32 -10.01
C ARG A 43 -30.49 10.72 -9.61
N GLY A 44 -29.84 11.42 -10.52
CA GLY A 44 -29.36 12.77 -10.28
C GLY A 44 -27.86 12.85 -9.97
N TYR A 45 -27.42 13.96 -9.45
CA TYR A 45 -26.00 14.21 -9.15
C TYR A 45 -25.81 14.81 -7.76
N LEU A 46 -24.60 14.71 -7.26
CA LEU A 46 -24.13 15.34 -6.02
C LEU A 46 -23.02 16.31 -6.42
N ALA A 47 -23.13 17.57 -6.01
CA ALA A 47 -22.11 18.55 -6.26
C ALA A 47 -20.90 18.31 -5.34
N HIS A 48 -19.68 18.39 -5.89
CA HIS A 48 -18.48 18.29 -5.07
C HIS A 48 -18.33 19.46 -4.10
N ASP A 49 -18.92 20.61 -4.45
CA ASP A 49 -18.92 21.82 -3.61
C ASP A 49 -19.69 21.63 -2.29
N ASP A 50 -20.64 20.70 -2.24
CA ASP A 50 -21.36 20.34 -1.02
C ASP A 50 -20.49 19.52 -0.03
N LEU A 51 -19.38 18.99 -0.52
CA LEU A 51 -18.42 18.17 0.23
C LEU A 51 -17.15 18.94 0.59
N ILE A 52 -16.66 19.82 -0.31
CA ILE A 52 -15.49 20.63 -0.04
C ILE A 52 -15.78 21.54 1.16
N GLY A 53 -14.94 21.42 2.21
CA GLY A 53 -15.15 22.14 3.48
C GLY A 53 -16.05 21.40 4.49
N ALA A 54 -16.73 20.33 4.10
CA ALA A 54 -17.51 19.50 5.03
C ALA A 54 -16.59 18.59 5.87
N PRO A 55 -16.97 18.27 7.12
CA PRO A 55 -16.19 17.35 7.94
C PRO A 55 -16.26 15.91 7.43
N ASP A 56 -15.22 15.13 7.72
CA ASP A 56 -15.21 13.67 7.48
C ASP A 56 -16.38 13.01 8.24
N GLY A 57 -17.08 12.10 7.58
CA GLY A 57 -18.30 11.49 8.12
C GLY A 57 -19.60 12.28 7.82
N SER A 58 -19.53 13.30 6.96
CA SER A 58 -20.73 14.05 6.54
C SER A 58 -21.69 13.19 5.73
N THR A 59 -22.98 13.40 5.94
CA THR A 59 -24.04 12.90 5.06
C THR A 59 -24.49 14.01 4.13
N VAL A 60 -24.46 13.73 2.83
CA VAL A 60 -24.88 14.66 1.76
C VAL A 60 -25.96 14.04 0.91
N LYS A 61 -26.84 14.87 0.31
CA LYS A 61 -27.93 14.42 -0.55
C LYS A 61 -27.66 14.80 -2.00
N ASN A 62 -27.91 13.87 -2.90
CA ASN A 62 -27.94 14.22 -4.31
C ASN A 62 -29.22 14.98 -4.68
N THR A 63 -29.34 15.46 -5.91
CA THR A 63 -30.50 16.23 -6.42
C THR A 63 -31.82 15.46 -6.39
N ALA A 64 -31.81 14.14 -6.23
CA ALA A 64 -33.01 13.30 -6.04
C ALA A 64 -33.28 12.95 -4.56
N GLY A 65 -32.54 13.55 -3.61
CA GLY A 65 -32.73 13.32 -2.17
C GLY A 65 -32.10 12.03 -1.64
N VAL A 66 -31.30 11.31 -2.44
CA VAL A 66 -30.59 10.10 -1.98
C VAL A 66 -29.40 10.52 -1.13
N GLU A 67 -29.31 9.97 0.07
CA GLU A 67 -28.23 10.24 1.03
C GLU A 67 -26.99 9.40 0.73
N TYR A 68 -25.83 10.03 0.90
CA TYR A 68 -24.51 9.41 0.80
C TYR A 68 -23.69 9.79 2.03
N LEU A 69 -23.08 8.80 2.67
CA LEU A 69 -22.08 9.03 3.71
C LEU A 69 -20.74 9.23 3.05
N ALA A 70 -20.08 10.36 3.32
CA ALA A 70 -18.78 10.71 2.78
C ALA A 70 -17.68 10.47 3.81
N LEU A 71 -16.69 9.68 3.47
CA LEU A 71 -15.56 9.32 4.33
C LEU A 71 -14.24 9.40 3.56
N ARG A 72 -13.15 9.72 4.25
CA ARG A 72 -11.81 9.45 3.72
C ARG A 72 -11.58 7.95 3.62
N PRO A 73 -11.07 7.44 2.49
CA PRO A 73 -10.81 6.01 2.36
C PRO A 73 -9.73 5.57 3.37
N LEU A 74 -9.92 4.42 3.96
CA LEU A 74 -8.84 3.74 4.67
C LEU A 74 -7.73 3.36 3.67
N LEU A 75 -6.50 3.13 4.13
CA LEU A 75 -5.42 2.70 3.22
C LEU A 75 -5.80 1.40 2.49
N SER A 76 -6.45 0.46 3.19
CA SER A 76 -6.96 -0.77 2.59
C SER A 76 -7.91 -0.52 1.42
N ASP A 77 -8.87 0.41 1.60
CA ASP A 77 -9.85 0.73 0.56
C ASP A 77 -9.21 1.51 -0.59
N TYR A 78 -8.27 2.40 -0.26
CA TYR A 78 -7.52 3.15 -1.24
C TYR A 78 -6.72 2.24 -2.16
N VAL A 79 -5.92 1.33 -1.60
CA VAL A 79 -5.12 0.33 -2.34
C VAL A 79 -6.00 -0.52 -3.25
N MET A 80 -7.19 -0.90 -2.79
CA MET A 80 -8.12 -1.70 -3.58
C MET A 80 -8.81 -0.94 -4.71
N SER A 81 -8.83 0.40 -4.67
CA SER A 81 -9.54 1.28 -5.61
C SER A 81 -8.65 2.22 -6.41
N MET A 82 -7.35 2.32 -6.11
CA MET A 82 -6.41 3.20 -6.81
C MET A 82 -6.10 2.72 -8.25
N PRO A 83 -5.59 3.60 -9.12
CA PRO A 83 -5.06 3.20 -10.44
C PRO A 83 -3.98 2.12 -10.32
N ARG A 84 -4.04 1.12 -11.19
CA ARG A 84 -3.11 -0.01 -11.16
C ARG A 84 -2.36 -0.15 -12.48
N GLY A 85 -1.04 -0.30 -12.40
CA GLY A 85 -0.17 -0.72 -13.48
C GLY A 85 0.17 -2.22 -13.39
N ALA A 86 0.22 -2.74 -12.16
CA ALA A 86 0.55 -4.14 -11.84
C ALA A 86 -0.44 -4.72 -10.83
N ALA A 87 -0.34 -6.01 -10.58
CA ALA A 87 -0.94 -6.66 -9.41
C ALA A 87 -0.46 -5.96 -8.13
N VAL A 88 -1.29 -5.95 -7.10
CA VAL A 88 -0.98 -5.29 -5.84
C VAL A 88 -0.82 -6.31 -4.72
N VAL A 89 0.09 -6.09 -3.82
CA VAL A 89 0.10 -6.78 -2.52
C VAL A 89 -1.17 -6.36 -1.77
N TYR A 90 -2.02 -7.33 -1.47
CA TYR A 90 -3.30 -7.05 -0.80
C TYR A 90 -3.08 -6.55 0.63
N PRO A 91 -4.00 -5.74 1.18
CA PRO A 91 -3.87 -5.21 2.55
C PRO A 91 -3.67 -6.28 3.62
N LYS A 92 -4.26 -7.47 3.44
CA LYS A 92 -4.08 -8.61 4.36
C LYS A 92 -2.62 -9.08 4.42
N ASP A 93 -1.93 -9.06 3.27
CA ASP A 93 -0.53 -9.50 3.15
C ASP A 93 0.42 -8.36 3.52
N ALA A 94 0.14 -7.13 3.08
CA ALA A 94 0.92 -5.95 3.46
C ALA A 94 0.97 -5.77 4.99
N GLY A 95 -0.14 -5.99 5.70
CA GLY A 95 -0.19 -5.98 7.17
C GLY A 95 0.69 -7.07 7.79
N GLN A 96 0.66 -8.27 7.23
CA GLN A 96 1.53 -9.38 7.68
C GLN A 96 3.01 -9.09 7.40
N ILE A 97 3.34 -8.59 6.20
CA ILE A 97 4.71 -8.22 5.84
C ILE A 97 5.26 -7.20 6.84
N VAL A 98 4.53 -6.11 7.10
CA VAL A 98 4.95 -5.07 8.06
C VAL A 98 5.18 -5.65 9.46
N THR A 99 4.27 -6.52 9.93
CA THR A 99 4.36 -7.11 11.27
C THR A 99 5.44 -8.17 11.38
N MET A 100 5.52 -9.08 10.40
CA MET A 100 6.48 -10.20 10.44
C MET A 100 7.90 -9.77 10.12
N ALA A 101 8.07 -8.68 9.35
CA ALA A 101 9.37 -8.03 9.18
C ALA A 101 9.74 -7.14 10.37
N ASP A 102 8.82 -6.91 11.31
CA ASP A 102 9.03 -5.94 12.39
C ASP A 102 9.49 -4.58 11.86
N VAL A 103 8.73 -4.02 10.90
CA VAL A 103 9.00 -2.67 10.39
C VAL A 103 8.58 -1.65 11.44
N PHE A 104 9.54 -0.89 11.94
CA PHE A 104 9.35 0.04 13.06
C PHE A 104 9.53 1.52 12.63
N PRO A 105 8.99 2.48 13.39
CA PRO A 105 9.21 3.90 13.13
C PRO A 105 10.70 4.27 13.15
N GLY A 106 11.19 4.88 12.10
CA GLY A 106 12.60 5.23 11.93
C GLY A 106 13.42 4.19 11.15
N ALA A 107 12.86 3.02 10.83
CA ALA A 107 13.57 1.98 10.09
C ALA A 107 13.99 2.44 8.67
N VAL A 108 15.11 1.92 8.21
CA VAL A 108 15.57 1.97 6.83
C VAL A 108 15.13 0.70 6.12
N VAL A 109 14.23 0.83 5.15
CA VAL A 109 13.63 -0.27 4.42
C VAL A 109 14.01 -0.19 2.94
N VAL A 110 14.40 -1.33 2.37
CA VAL A 110 14.53 -1.52 0.92
C VAL A 110 13.35 -2.33 0.42
N GLU A 111 12.72 -1.86 -0.64
CA GLU A 111 11.64 -2.53 -1.35
C GLU A 111 12.02 -2.71 -2.82
N ALA A 112 11.78 -3.89 -3.39
CA ALA A 112 11.90 -4.10 -4.84
C ALA A 112 10.65 -4.78 -5.39
N GLY A 113 10.20 -4.26 -6.54
CA GLY A 113 8.89 -4.56 -7.12
C GLY A 113 7.81 -3.62 -6.60
N VAL A 114 7.98 -2.32 -6.90
CA VAL A 114 7.06 -1.26 -6.42
C VAL A 114 5.65 -1.40 -6.99
N GLY A 115 5.56 -1.82 -8.24
CA GLY A 115 4.30 -2.02 -8.94
C GLY A 115 3.41 -0.77 -8.93
N SER A 116 2.28 -0.84 -8.24
CA SER A 116 1.35 0.29 -8.09
C SER A 116 1.53 1.08 -6.78
N GLY A 117 2.52 0.76 -5.95
CA GLY A 117 2.82 1.44 -4.69
C GLY A 117 2.00 0.97 -3.48
N ALA A 118 1.29 -0.15 -3.60
CA ALA A 118 0.41 -0.65 -2.53
C ALA A 118 1.18 -1.01 -1.25
N LEU A 119 2.23 -1.79 -1.39
CA LEU A 119 3.10 -2.17 -0.28
C LEU A 119 3.92 -0.97 0.19
N SER A 120 4.46 -0.18 -0.75
CA SER A 120 5.23 1.04 -0.46
C SER A 120 4.48 1.97 0.52
N MET A 121 3.18 2.22 0.28
CA MET A 121 2.36 3.06 1.18
C MET A 121 2.20 2.46 2.59
N SER A 122 2.16 1.14 2.71
CA SER A 122 2.11 0.46 4.01
C SER A 122 3.45 0.56 4.75
N LEU A 123 4.56 0.39 4.03
CA LEU A 123 5.91 0.56 4.55
C LEU A 123 6.16 2.01 5.00
N LEU A 124 5.77 3.00 4.18
CA LEU A 124 5.88 4.42 4.51
C LEU A 124 5.13 4.79 5.79
N ARG A 125 3.93 4.24 5.98
CA ARG A 125 3.19 4.42 7.24
C ARG A 125 3.90 3.81 8.43
N ALA A 126 4.52 2.66 8.25
CA ALA A 126 5.19 1.95 9.34
C ALA A 126 6.49 2.64 9.76
N VAL A 127 7.31 3.07 8.79
CA VAL A 127 8.58 3.75 9.09
C VAL A 127 8.38 5.19 9.59
N GLY A 128 7.24 5.83 9.23
CA GLY A 128 6.95 7.21 9.59
C GLY A 128 7.90 8.22 8.94
N GLU A 129 7.88 9.46 9.44
CA GLU A 129 8.63 10.58 8.84
C GLU A 129 10.15 10.48 9.07
N THR A 130 10.57 9.78 10.13
CA THR A 130 11.99 9.64 10.51
C THR A 130 12.68 8.44 9.86
N GLY A 131 11.90 7.50 9.31
CA GLY A 131 12.43 6.36 8.57
C GLY A 131 12.76 6.67 7.11
N ARG A 132 13.10 5.62 6.38
CA ARG A 132 13.37 5.68 4.93
C ARG A 132 12.85 4.42 4.26
N VAL A 133 12.26 4.58 3.07
CA VAL A 133 11.91 3.50 2.15
C VAL A 133 12.61 3.78 0.83
N HIS A 134 13.58 2.94 0.48
CA HIS A 134 14.26 2.95 -0.81
C HIS A 134 13.64 1.88 -1.69
N SER A 135 12.86 2.29 -2.67
CA SER A 135 12.11 1.40 -3.55
C SER A 135 12.75 1.33 -4.93
N PHE A 136 12.79 0.12 -5.50
CA PHE A 136 13.40 -0.15 -6.81
C PHE A 136 12.36 -0.77 -7.74
N GLU A 137 12.23 -0.21 -8.94
CA GLU A 137 11.30 -0.68 -9.98
C GLU A 137 12.00 -0.64 -11.34
N ARG A 138 11.95 -1.76 -12.07
CA ARG A 138 12.55 -1.83 -13.42
C ARG A 138 11.78 -1.04 -14.46
N ARG A 139 10.47 -0.88 -14.25
CA ARG A 139 9.55 -0.25 -15.19
C ARG A 139 9.24 1.18 -14.75
N ALA A 140 9.69 2.15 -15.55
CA ALA A 140 9.44 3.57 -15.30
C ALA A 140 7.94 3.91 -15.21
N ASP A 141 7.12 3.31 -16.08
CA ASP A 141 5.66 3.52 -16.08
C ASP A 141 4.99 3.03 -14.78
N PHE A 142 5.49 1.97 -14.16
CA PHE A 142 5.01 1.52 -12.85
C PHE A 142 5.47 2.44 -11.72
N ALA A 143 6.73 2.87 -11.75
CA ALA A 143 7.24 3.84 -10.79
C ALA A 143 6.43 5.14 -10.81
N ASP A 144 6.09 5.65 -12.00
CA ASP A 144 5.26 6.85 -12.17
C ASP A 144 3.85 6.66 -11.56
N ILE A 145 3.21 5.51 -11.81
CA ILE A 145 1.91 5.16 -11.23
C ILE A 145 2.00 5.09 -9.70
N ALA A 146 3.02 4.44 -9.16
CA ALA A 146 3.22 4.30 -7.73
C ALA A 146 3.41 5.66 -7.04
N MET A 147 4.26 6.52 -7.61
CA MET A 147 4.49 7.88 -7.11
C MET A 147 3.20 8.73 -7.16
N ALA A 148 2.45 8.65 -8.26
CA ALA A 148 1.18 9.35 -8.38
C ALA A 148 0.15 8.86 -7.34
N ASN A 149 0.06 7.54 -7.11
CA ASN A 149 -0.82 6.96 -6.10
C ASN A 149 -0.43 7.38 -4.68
N ALA A 150 0.84 7.32 -4.33
CA ALA A 150 1.31 7.74 -3.02
C ALA A 150 1.08 9.25 -2.78
N ARG A 151 1.39 10.09 -3.78
CA ARG A 151 1.12 11.53 -3.71
C ARG A 151 -0.38 11.82 -3.52
N ALA A 152 -1.25 11.12 -4.24
CA ALA A 152 -2.70 11.28 -4.11
C ALA A 152 -3.23 10.82 -2.73
N PHE A 153 -2.55 9.87 -2.08
CA PHE A 153 -2.92 9.38 -0.75
C PHE A 153 -2.35 10.22 0.39
N PHE A 154 -1.08 10.63 0.28
CA PHE A 154 -0.38 11.42 1.31
C PHE A 154 -0.52 12.94 1.09
N GLY A 155 -1.09 13.38 -0.03
CA GLY A 155 -1.26 14.80 -0.38
C GLY A 155 -0.05 15.44 -1.05
N GLU A 156 1.14 14.84 -0.89
CA GLU A 156 2.40 15.30 -1.46
C GLU A 156 3.40 14.15 -1.60
N ASP A 157 4.59 14.43 -2.12
CA ASP A 157 5.68 13.47 -2.16
C ASP A 157 6.15 13.13 -0.74
N HIS A 158 6.12 11.86 -0.38
CA HIS A 158 6.46 11.44 0.97
C HIS A 158 7.98 11.59 1.22
N PRO A 159 8.43 12.38 2.22
CA PRO A 159 9.85 12.71 2.42
C PRO A 159 10.72 11.51 2.80
N ALA A 160 10.12 10.46 3.33
CA ALA A 160 10.81 9.21 3.66
C ALA A 160 10.93 8.26 2.46
N TRP A 161 10.46 8.64 1.26
CA TRP A 161 10.43 7.74 0.11
C TRP A 161 11.33 8.19 -1.02
N SER A 162 12.12 7.25 -1.52
CA SER A 162 12.84 7.39 -2.79
C SER A 162 12.52 6.20 -3.71
N VAL A 163 12.26 6.49 -4.98
CA VAL A 163 12.03 5.46 -6.01
C VAL A 163 13.14 5.55 -7.04
N THR A 164 13.84 4.44 -7.22
CA THR A 164 14.88 4.29 -8.23
C THR A 164 14.37 3.41 -9.36
N VAL A 165 14.34 3.95 -10.58
CA VAL A 165 14.03 3.17 -11.78
C VAL A 165 15.28 2.43 -12.21
N GLY A 166 15.28 1.11 -12.04
CA GLY A 166 16.43 0.27 -12.35
C GLY A 166 16.35 -1.12 -11.74
N ASP A 167 17.37 -1.91 -12.05
CA ASP A 167 17.55 -3.22 -11.44
C ASP A 167 18.09 -3.08 -10.01
N LEU A 168 17.50 -3.85 -9.07
CA LEU A 168 17.94 -3.82 -7.68
C LEU A 168 19.41 -4.19 -7.52
N VAL A 169 19.86 -5.24 -8.22
CA VAL A 169 21.25 -5.74 -8.10
C VAL A 169 22.26 -4.68 -8.50
N GLU A 170 21.94 -3.90 -9.54
CA GLU A 170 22.82 -2.85 -10.05
C GLU A 170 22.73 -1.56 -9.21
N ALA A 171 21.52 -1.17 -8.79
CA ALA A 171 21.28 0.15 -8.22
C ALA A 171 21.38 0.23 -6.68
N LEU A 172 21.18 -0.89 -5.97
CA LEU A 172 21.17 -0.88 -4.50
C LEU A 172 22.52 -0.45 -3.88
N PRO A 173 23.69 -0.88 -4.39
CA PRO A 173 24.98 -0.49 -3.81
C PRO A 173 25.26 1.03 -3.84
N ASP A 174 24.68 1.74 -4.82
CA ASP A 174 24.80 3.19 -4.94
C ASP A 174 23.76 3.95 -4.11
N ALA A 175 22.64 3.30 -3.78
CA ALA A 175 21.52 3.93 -3.07
C ALA A 175 21.63 3.85 -1.55
N VAL A 176 22.25 2.81 -1.01
CA VAL A 176 22.40 2.60 0.44
C VAL A 176 23.80 2.12 0.79
N ALA A 177 24.28 2.51 1.96
CA ALA A 177 25.55 2.01 2.46
C ALA A 177 25.42 0.55 2.95
N ARG A 178 26.52 -0.21 2.86
CA ARG A 178 26.56 -1.60 3.35
C ARG A 178 26.24 -1.67 4.84
N GLY A 179 25.45 -2.62 5.24
CA GLY A 179 25.12 -2.89 6.63
C GLY A 179 24.26 -1.81 7.30
N THR A 180 23.49 -1.02 6.54
CA THR A 180 22.66 0.07 7.08
C THR A 180 21.16 -0.14 6.91
N VAL A 181 20.75 -1.16 6.20
CA VAL A 181 19.33 -1.46 5.94
C VAL A 181 18.78 -2.36 7.03
N ASP A 182 17.68 -1.96 7.66
CA ASP A 182 17.04 -2.75 8.69
C ASP A 182 16.17 -3.87 8.12
N ARG A 183 15.45 -3.57 7.04
CA ARG A 183 14.45 -4.49 6.45
C ARG A 183 14.54 -4.46 4.92
N VAL A 184 14.43 -5.63 4.32
CA VAL A 184 14.29 -5.76 2.86
C VAL A 184 13.02 -6.54 2.53
N VAL A 185 12.22 -6.04 1.59
CA VAL A 185 11.02 -6.70 1.09
C VAL A 185 11.10 -6.81 -0.43
N LEU A 186 11.09 -8.04 -0.93
CA LEU A 186 11.17 -8.35 -2.36
C LEU A 186 9.82 -8.91 -2.85
N ASP A 187 9.08 -8.11 -3.63
CA ASP A 187 7.89 -8.51 -4.39
C ASP A 187 8.25 -8.60 -5.86
N MET A 188 8.93 -9.65 -6.23
CA MET A 188 9.49 -9.82 -7.57
C MET A 188 9.54 -11.28 -8.01
N LEU A 189 9.69 -11.46 -9.33
CA LEU A 189 9.65 -12.79 -9.94
C LEU A 189 10.77 -13.73 -9.46
N ALA A 190 11.97 -13.20 -9.25
CA ALA A 190 13.17 -13.99 -8.96
C ALA A 190 13.99 -13.39 -7.79
N PRO A 191 13.45 -13.36 -6.55
CA PRO A 191 14.13 -12.75 -5.40
C PRO A 191 15.46 -13.43 -5.05
N TRP A 192 15.67 -14.70 -5.42
CA TRP A 192 16.93 -15.43 -5.21
C TRP A 192 18.13 -14.83 -5.97
N GLU A 193 17.89 -14.05 -7.02
CA GLU A 193 18.96 -13.39 -7.79
C GLU A 193 19.54 -12.16 -7.08
N CYS A 194 18.88 -11.70 -6.01
CA CYS A 194 19.25 -10.49 -5.27
C CYS A 194 19.92 -10.78 -3.93
N LEU A 195 20.10 -12.05 -3.53
CA LEU A 195 20.52 -12.40 -2.17
C LEU A 195 21.91 -11.83 -1.80
N ASP A 196 22.86 -11.81 -2.73
CA ASP A 196 24.21 -11.29 -2.50
C ASP A 196 24.15 -9.78 -2.13
N VAL A 197 23.55 -8.97 -3.00
CA VAL A 197 23.47 -7.52 -2.80
C VAL A 197 22.60 -7.16 -1.58
N VAL A 198 21.55 -7.93 -1.31
CA VAL A 198 20.69 -7.75 -0.15
C VAL A 198 21.43 -8.09 1.14
N SER A 199 22.19 -9.18 1.17
CA SER A 199 22.99 -9.57 2.35
C SER A 199 24.06 -8.54 2.70
N GLU A 200 24.63 -7.88 1.71
CA GLU A 200 25.60 -6.80 1.89
C GLU A 200 24.94 -5.50 2.43
N ALA A 201 23.71 -5.20 2.00
CA ALA A 201 23.00 -4.01 2.42
C ALA A 201 22.41 -4.13 3.83
N LEU A 202 21.96 -5.33 4.22
CA LEU A 202 21.34 -5.57 5.53
C LEU A 202 22.30 -5.33 6.69
N ALA A 203 21.83 -4.63 7.69
CA ALA A 203 22.48 -4.53 8.99
C ALA A 203 22.51 -5.90 9.69
N PRO A 204 23.46 -6.16 10.60
CA PRO A 204 23.42 -7.36 11.43
C PRO A 204 22.09 -7.45 12.19
N GLY A 205 21.38 -8.58 12.03
CA GLY A 205 20.03 -8.77 12.58
C GLY A 205 18.91 -8.16 11.72
N GLY A 206 19.24 -7.65 10.54
CA GLY A 206 18.25 -7.20 9.56
C GLY A 206 17.38 -8.36 9.03
N VAL A 207 16.19 -8.05 8.53
CA VAL A 207 15.20 -9.05 8.09
C VAL A 207 14.94 -8.92 6.59
N LEU A 208 14.97 -10.06 5.90
CA LEU A 208 14.56 -10.20 4.51
C LEU A 208 13.21 -10.91 4.43
N ILE A 209 12.26 -10.34 3.69
CA ILE A 209 11.01 -10.98 3.29
C ILE A 209 10.96 -11.05 1.76
N CYS A 210 10.60 -12.22 1.25
CA CYS A 210 10.31 -12.45 -0.16
C CYS A 210 8.82 -12.81 -0.30
N TYR A 211 8.09 -11.99 -1.02
CA TYR A 211 6.70 -12.22 -1.38
C TYR A 211 6.64 -12.90 -2.74
N VAL A 212 6.12 -14.11 -2.79
CA VAL A 212 6.14 -14.96 -3.99
C VAL A 212 4.76 -15.58 -4.26
N ALA A 213 4.44 -15.80 -5.53
CA ALA A 213 3.12 -16.23 -5.96
C ALA A 213 2.96 -17.75 -6.06
N THR A 214 4.05 -18.52 -6.07
CA THR A 214 4.00 -19.97 -6.33
C THR A 214 4.84 -20.78 -5.37
N ALA A 215 4.42 -22.03 -5.10
CA ALA A 215 5.20 -22.97 -4.29
C ALA A 215 6.59 -23.26 -4.87
N THR A 216 6.73 -23.22 -6.21
CA THR A 216 8.04 -23.40 -6.87
C THR A 216 8.99 -22.23 -6.57
N GLN A 217 8.48 -20.99 -6.61
CA GLN A 217 9.28 -19.81 -6.22
C GLN A 217 9.63 -19.89 -4.74
N LEU A 218 8.67 -20.24 -3.88
CA LEU A 218 8.90 -20.39 -2.44
C LEU A 218 10.01 -21.40 -2.14
N SER A 219 9.94 -22.59 -2.74
CA SER A 219 10.99 -23.61 -2.60
C SER A 219 12.34 -23.09 -3.08
N ARG A 220 12.38 -22.48 -4.26
CA ARG A 220 13.63 -21.97 -4.85
C ARG A 220 14.29 -20.89 -4.01
N VAL A 221 13.53 -19.91 -3.48
CA VAL A 221 14.10 -18.86 -2.64
C VAL A 221 14.59 -19.42 -1.31
N ALA A 222 13.86 -20.37 -0.72
CA ALA A 222 14.29 -21.02 0.54
C ALA A 222 15.60 -21.78 0.38
N GLU A 223 15.74 -22.59 -0.67
CA GLU A 223 16.98 -23.31 -0.96
C GLU A 223 18.13 -22.33 -1.26
N ALA A 224 17.89 -21.27 -2.06
CA ALA A 224 18.90 -20.28 -2.34
C ALA A 224 19.40 -19.55 -1.08
N MET A 225 18.50 -19.26 -0.12
CA MET A 225 18.90 -18.65 1.18
C MET A 225 19.76 -19.63 2.01
N ARG A 226 19.43 -20.94 2.01
CA ARG A 226 20.24 -21.95 2.70
C ARG A 226 21.62 -22.08 2.08
N ASP A 227 21.68 -22.17 0.75
CA ASP A 227 22.95 -22.31 0.01
C ASP A 227 23.84 -21.06 0.16
N HIS A 228 23.24 -19.86 0.25
CA HIS A 228 23.95 -18.61 0.49
C HIS A 228 24.65 -18.57 1.85
N GLY A 229 24.05 -19.17 2.88
CA GLY A 229 24.65 -19.36 4.19
C GLY A 229 24.79 -18.12 5.09
N THR A 230 24.36 -16.94 4.63
CA THR A 230 24.36 -15.70 5.45
C THR A 230 23.05 -15.51 6.20
N PHE A 231 21.97 -16.07 5.68
CA PHE A 231 20.63 -15.98 6.27
C PHE A 231 20.40 -17.09 7.30
N THR A 232 19.53 -16.83 8.25
CA THR A 232 19.01 -17.88 9.15
C THR A 232 18.07 -18.83 8.37
N GLU A 233 17.67 -19.95 8.99
CA GLU A 233 16.69 -20.85 8.38
C GLU A 233 15.42 -20.07 8.00
N PRO A 234 15.01 -20.07 6.71
CA PRO A 234 13.84 -19.34 6.28
C PRO A 234 12.56 -19.99 6.80
N SER A 235 11.58 -19.15 7.19
CA SER A 235 10.22 -19.57 7.50
C SER A 235 9.25 -19.02 6.47
N ALA A 236 8.16 -19.77 6.21
CA ALA A 236 7.16 -19.36 5.24
C ALA A 236 5.75 -19.42 5.84
N TRP A 237 4.88 -18.54 5.38
CA TRP A 237 3.48 -18.49 5.78
C TRP A 237 2.60 -17.99 4.62
N GLU A 238 1.32 -18.25 4.71
CA GLU A 238 0.28 -17.60 3.93
C GLU A 238 -0.80 -17.05 4.85
N SER A 239 -1.52 -16.01 4.41
CA SER A 239 -2.65 -15.45 5.15
C SER A 239 -3.95 -15.62 4.38
N LEU A 240 -4.99 -16.07 5.07
CA LEU A 240 -6.33 -16.25 4.53
C LEU A 240 -7.30 -15.35 5.29
N VAL A 241 -8.03 -14.50 4.56
CA VAL A 241 -9.08 -13.65 5.14
C VAL A 241 -10.44 -14.17 4.69
N ARG A 242 -11.30 -14.43 5.67
CA ARG A 242 -12.68 -14.86 5.45
C ARG A 242 -13.65 -13.82 6.00
N GLY A 243 -14.44 -13.23 5.12
CA GLY A 243 -15.53 -12.34 5.51
C GLY A 243 -16.67 -13.07 6.22
N TRP A 244 -17.53 -12.30 6.88
CA TRP A 244 -18.77 -12.79 7.47
C TRP A 244 -19.93 -12.00 6.89
N HIS A 245 -20.99 -12.70 6.51
CA HIS A 245 -22.29 -12.12 6.23
C HIS A 245 -22.97 -11.76 7.55
N LEU A 246 -23.40 -10.50 7.66
CA LEU A 246 -24.04 -9.96 8.86
C LEU A 246 -25.34 -9.27 8.47
N GLU A 247 -26.46 -9.95 8.62
CA GLU A 247 -27.78 -9.40 8.32
C GLU A 247 -28.79 -9.89 9.36
N GLY A 248 -29.17 -9.02 10.29
CA GLY A 248 -30.05 -9.37 11.41
C GLY A 248 -29.49 -10.56 12.21
N LEU A 249 -30.24 -11.65 12.28
CA LEU A 249 -29.82 -12.90 12.93
C LEU A 249 -29.09 -13.87 11.97
N ALA A 250 -29.01 -13.54 10.69
CA ALA A 250 -28.29 -14.35 9.70
C ALA A 250 -26.79 -14.02 9.72
N VAL A 251 -26.11 -14.55 10.71
CA VAL A 251 -24.65 -14.38 10.89
C VAL A 251 -23.96 -15.68 10.49
N ARG A 252 -23.16 -15.62 9.41
CA ARG A 252 -22.44 -16.80 8.89
C ARG A 252 -21.17 -16.37 8.16
N PRO A 253 -20.13 -17.24 8.16
CA PRO A 253 -18.95 -16.97 7.33
C PRO A 253 -19.32 -16.99 5.84
N GLU A 254 -18.67 -16.14 5.05
CA GLU A 254 -18.78 -16.18 3.59
C GLU A 254 -18.18 -17.49 3.04
N HIS A 255 -18.70 -17.95 1.88
CA HIS A 255 -18.20 -19.17 1.23
C HIS A 255 -16.81 -19.00 0.66
N ARG A 256 -16.44 -17.77 0.28
CA ARG A 256 -15.12 -17.46 -0.29
C ARG A 256 -14.18 -16.97 0.79
N MET A 257 -12.95 -17.50 0.74
CA MET A 257 -11.80 -16.95 1.45
C MET A 257 -10.93 -16.24 0.43
N HIS A 258 -10.43 -15.07 0.81
CA HIS A 258 -9.45 -14.36 0.00
C HIS A 258 -8.06 -14.82 0.44
N GLY A 259 -7.50 -15.74 -0.33
CA GLY A 259 -6.11 -16.12 -0.36
C GLY A 259 -5.47 -15.63 -1.66
N HIS A 260 -4.32 -16.09 -1.99
CA HIS A 260 -3.73 -15.98 -3.34
C HIS A 260 -4.20 -17.11 -4.22
#